data_a2a49240a27657b455a9cf94fa2b3184
#
_entry.id   a2a49240a27657b455a9cf94fa2b3184
#
_cell.length_a   1.000
_cell.length_b   1.000
_cell.length_c   1.000
_cell.angle_alpha   90.00
_cell.angle_beta   90.00
_cell.angle_gamma   90.00
#
_symmetry.space_group_name_H-M   'P 1'
#
loop_
_entity.id
_entity.type
_entity.pdbx_description
1 polymer ?
#
loop_
_entity_poly.entity_id
_entity_poly.type
_entity_poly.pdbx_seq_one_letter_code
_entity_poly.pdbx_strand_id
1 'polypeptide(L)'
;MLFRSVQMRPAEIHKLKRANKDKFICVDMVSSAPYPDLDFNTVDSAFFSVQKSFGMPAGLGCWIVNRAMLEKSERMKTHENHVGTYHSLPSLFKNFEKYETPETPNVMAIYVLGKVAEDLNKIGIETLRKQTEKKAKMLYEFAEKSDYLDIFVKNPDHRSQTVIVVNVKEKSAADIIKQVQTDANMIIGSGYGDFKDTQLRIANFNAVNLGQIEALIESLKKV
;
A
#
# COMPACT_ATOMS: atom_id res chain seq x y z
N MET A 1 3.70 -4.50 14.00
CA MET A 1 3.65 -4.70 12.53
C MET A 1 4.18 -3.42 11.87
N LEU A 2 5.48 -3.38 11.58
CA LEU A 2 6.22 -2.18 11.14
C LEU A 2 6.29 -2.03 9.61
N PHE A 3 5.53 -2.86 8.88
CA PHE A 3 5.75 -3.08 7.44
C PHE A 3 5.30 -1.97 6.48
N ARG A 4 4.61 -0.93 6.97
CA ARG A 4 4.01 0.08 6.07
C ARG A 4 4.93 1.23 5.70
N SER A 5 6.04 1.42 6.41
CA SER A 5 7.01 2.48 6.18
C SER A 5 8.26 2.03 5.43
N VAL A 6 8.51 0.72 5.43
CA VAL A 6 9.65 0.09 4.74
C VAL A 6 9.16 -0.51 3.43
N GLN A 7 9.87 -0.21 2.36
CA GLN A 7 9.60 -0.74 1.03
C GLN A 7 10.81 -1.55 0.55
N MET A 8 10.55 -2.78 0.07
CA MET A 8 11.53 -3.52 -0.72
C MET A 8 11.43 -3.04 -2.18
N ARG A 9 12.55 -2.77 -2.83
CA ARG A 9 12.57 -2.35 -4.23
C ARG A 9 12.14 -3.50 -5.15
N PRO A 10 11.36 -3.26 -6.22
CA PRO A 10 10.99 -4.30 -7.18
C PRO A 10 12.19 -5.11 -7.71
N ALA A 11 13.30 -4.44 -8.01
CA ALA A 11 14.53 -5.10 -8.47
C ALA A 11 15.08 -6.14 -7.47
N GLU A 12 14.95 -5.89 -6.16
CA GLU A 12 15.36 -6.82 -5.11
C GLU A 12 14.40 -8.02 -5.04
N ILE A 13 13.09 -7.78 -5.18
CA ILE A 13 12.08 -8.85 -5.25
C ILE A 13 12.37 -9.77 -6.44
N HIS A 14 12.64 -9.18 -7.61
CA HIS A 14 12.98 -9.93 -8.82
C HIS A 14 14.30 -10.70 -8.66
N LYS A 15 15.32 -10.10 -8.00
CA LYS A 15 16.58 -10.79 -7.68
C LYS A 15 16.34 -11.97 -6.76
N LEU A 16 15.50 -11.80 -5.73
CA LEU A 16 15.14 -12.86 -4.78
C LEU A 16 14.49 -14.04 -5.50
N LYS A 17 13.55 -13.78 -6.42
CA LYS A 17 12.92 -14.84 -7.23
C LYS A 17 13.93 -15.57 -8.11
N ARG A 18 14.81 -14.85 -8.79
CA ARG A 18 15.85 -15.47 -9.63
C ARG A 18 16.79 -16.38 -8.82
N ALA A 19 17.10 -16.01 -7.59
CA ALA A 19 17.93 -16.81 -6.68
C ALA A 19 17.17 -18.02 -6.08
N ASN A 20 15.82 -17.99 -6.08
CA ASN A 20 14.96 -19.00 -5.45
C ASN A 20 13.85 -19.42 -6.42
N LYS A 21 14.23 -20.00 -7.55
CA LYS A 21 13.30 -20.35 -8.64
C LYS A 21 12.22 -21.34 -8.22
N ASP A 22 12.52 -22.21 -7.26
CA ASP A 22 11.63 -23.22 -6.68
C ASP A 22 10.65 -22.67 -5.64
N LYS A 23 10.85 -21.43 -5.18
CA LYS A 23 9.99 -20.78 -4.19
C LYS A 23 8.97 -19.86 -4.84
N PHE A 24 7.78 -19.78 -4.25
CA PHE A 24 6.79 -18.77 -4.60
C PHE A 24 7.11 -17.45 -3.89
N ILE A 25 7.05 -16.35 -4.65
CA ILE A 25 7.18 -15.00 -4.13
C ILE A 25 5.79 -14.35 -4.13
N CYS A 26 5.30 -14.08 -2.90
CA CYS A 26 4.05 -13.38 -2.67
C CYS A 26 4.35 -11.97 -2.16
N VAL A 27 3.81 -10.95 -2.83
CA VAL A 27 4.09 -9.54 -2.52
C VAL A 27 2.87 -8.88 -1.89
N ASP A 28 3.03 -8.37 -0.69
CA ASP A 28 2.05 -7.48 -0.06
C ASP A 28 2.19 -6.07 -0.63
N MET A 29 1.19 -5.65 -1.41
CA MET A 29 1.08 -4.32 -1.99
C MET A 29 -0.04 -3.50 -1.34
N VAL A 30 -0.56 -3.90 -0.18
CA VAL A 30 -1.74 -3.27 0.45
C VAL A 30 -1.62 -1.76 0.57
N SER A 31 -0.44 -1.24 0.87
CA SER A 31 -0.21 0.20 1.02
C SER A 31 0.56 0.82 -0.14
N SER A 32 0.91 0.08 -1.17
CA SER A 32 1.77 0.56 -2.26
C SER A 32 1.17 0.44 -3.66
N ALA A 33 0.22 -0.49 -3.91
CA ALA A 33 -0.41 -0.60 -5.23
C ALA A 33 -1.14 0.72 -5.60
N PRO A 34 -1.07 1.18 -6.86
CA PRO A 34 -0.39 0.58 -8.01
C PRO A 34 1.06 1.06 -8.23
N TYR A 35 1.66 1.79 -7.26
CA TYR A 35 2.97 2.44 -7.41
C TYR A 35 4.15 1.49 -7.80
N PRO A 36 4.33 0.29 -7.17
CA PRO A 36 5.49 -0.54 -7.48
C PRO A 36 5.48 -1.05 -8.93
N ASP A 37 6.67 -1.02 -9.57
CA ASP A 37 6.89 -1.59 -10.90
C ASP A 37 7.25 -3.07 -10.79
N LEU A 38 6.24 -3.90 -10.54
CA LEU A 38 6.41 -5.35 -10.45
C LEU A 38 6.26 -6.01 -11.82
N ASP A 39 7.25 -6.81 -12.18
CA ASP A 39 7.12 -7.75 -13.29
C ASP A 39 6.34 -9.00 -12.84
N PHE A 40 5.08 -9.08 -13.24
CA PHE A 40 4.20 -10.21 -12.94
C PHE A 40 4.57 -11.51 -13.64
N ASN A 41 5.54 -11.51 -14.57
CA ASN A 41 6.18 -12.75 -15.05
C ASN A 41 7.21 -13.29 -14.03
N THR A 42 7.66 -12.45 -13.11
CA THR A 42 8.67 -12.81 -12.10
C THR A 42 8.03 -13.13 -10.75
N VAL A 43 7.04 -12.36 -10.30
CA VAL A 43 6.34 -12.62 -9.04
C VAL A 43 5.18 -13.58 -9.24
N ASP A 44 4.94 -14.43 -8.24
CA ASP A 44 3.91 -15.47 -8.35
C ASP A 44 2.55 -14.99 -7.84
N SER A 45 2.56 -14.04 -6.90
CA SER A 45 1.35 -13.48 -6.31
C SER A 45 1.58 -12.06 -5.81
N ALA A 46 0.55 -11.24 -5.91
CA ALA A 46 0.48 -9.93 -5.26
C ALA A 46 -0.94 -9.66 -4.79
N PHE A 47 -1.09 -8.95 -3.68
CA PHE A 47 -2.40 -8.58 -3.16
C PHE A 47 -2.42 -7.15 -2.62
N PHE A 48 -3.58 -6.52 -2.71
CA PHE A 48 -3.79 -5.18 -2.19
C PHE A 48 -5.24 -4.96 -1.76
N SER A 49 -5.47 -3.86 -1.04
CA SER A 49 -6.79 -3.42 -0.60
C SER A 49 -7.12 -2.07 -1.21
N VAL A 50 -8.37 -1.89 -1.62
CA VAL A 50 -8.81 -0.71 -2.38
C VAL A 50 -8.90 0.59 -1.57
N GLN A 51 -9.03 0.51 -0.23
CA GLN A 51 -9.15 1.69 0.65
C GLN A 51 -7.84 2.44 0.89
N LYS A 52 -6.77 2.07 0.23
CA LYS A 52 -5.46 2.74 0.27
C LYS A 52 -5.31 3.63 -0.96
N SER A 53 -4.36 3.34 -1.81
CA SER A 53 -4.01 4.19 -2.93
C SER A 53 -5.09 4.30 -4.02
N PHE A 54 -6.03 3.36 -4.08
CA PHE A 54 -7.19 3.44 -4.98
C PHE A 54 -8.29 4.39 -4.47
N GLY A 55 -8.19 4.89 -3.24
CA GLY A 55 -9.09 5.93 -2.71
C GLY A 55 -10.54 5.50 -2.53
N MET A 56 -10.81 4.21 -2.43
CA MET A 56 -12.15 3.65 -2.29
C MET A 56 -12.50 3.35 -0.83
N PRO A 57 -13.77 3.16 -0.48
CA PRO A 57 -14.18 2.59 0.79
C PRO A 57 -13.57 1.20 1.03
N ALA A 58 -13.32 0.85 2.29
CA ALA A 58 -12.87 -0.50 2.66
C ALA A 58 -13.95 -1.56 2.35
N GLY A 59 -13.54 -2.82 2.16
CA GLY A 59 -14.47 -3.95 1.95
C GLY A 59 -14.19 -4.74 0.67
N LEU A 60 -13.11 -4.42 -0.07
CA LEU A 60 -12.68 -5.19 -1.22
C LEU A 60 -11.15 -5.36 -1.19
N GLY A 61 -10.69 -6.60 -1.38
CA GLY A 61 -9.30 -6.95 -1.62
C GLY A 61 -9.12 -7.52 -3.02
N CYS A 62 -7.99 -7.23 -3.65
CA CYS A 62 -7.60 -7.79 -4.93
C CYS A 62 -6.43 -8.74 -4.74
N TRP A 63 -6.52 -9.92 -5.34
CA TRP A 63 -5.48 -10.92 -5.32
C TRP A 63 -5.12 -11.34 -6.74
N ILE A 64 -3.87 -11.09 -7.12
CA ILE A 64 -3.29 -11.46 -8.40
C ILE A 64 -2.44 -12.70 -8.18
N VAL A 65 -2.65 -13.76 -8.95
CA VAL A 65 -1.90 -15.01 -8.86
C VAL A 65 -1.53 -15.51 -10.24
N ASN A 66 -0.37 -16.15 -10.36
CA ASN A 66 0.02 -16.83 -11.58
C ASN A 66 -0.52 -18.28 -11.62
N ARG A 67 -0.44 -18.91 -12.80
CA ARG A 67 -0.94 -20.27 -13.01
C ARG A 67 -0.20 -21.32 -12.17
N ALA A 68 1.12 -21.18 -12.00
CA ALA A 68 1.91 -22.13 -11.21
C ALA A 68 1.48 -22.20 -9.74
N MET A 69 1.09 -21.05 -9.17
CA MET A 69 0.56 -20.98 -7.81
C MET A 69 -0.82 -21.64 -7.69
N LEU A 70 -1.68 -21.44 -8.69
CA LEU A 70 -2.97 -22.12 -8.77
C LEU A 70 -2.81 -23.65 -8.84
N GLU A 71 -1.97 -24.15 -9.73
CA GLU A 71 -1.68 -25.58 -9.85
C GLU A 71 -1.07 -26.18 -8.57
N LYS A 72 -0.22 -25.43 -7.88
CA LYS A 72 0.30 -25.83 -6.56
C LYS A 72 -0.82 -25.96 -5.56
N SER A 73 -1.72 -24.98 -5.51
CA SER A 73 -2.85 -24.98 -4.59
C SER A 73 -3.81 -26.16 -4.82
N GLU A 74 -4.06 -26.53 -6.08
CA GLU A 74 -4.87 -27.70 -6.42
C GLU A 74 -4.20 -29.01 -5.93
N ARG A 75 -2.89 -29.15 -6.14
CA ARG A 75 -2.16 -30.33 -5.63
C ARG A 75 -2.18 -30.43 -4.10
N MET A 76 -2.11 -29.32 -3.40
CA MET A 76 -2.14 -29.29 -1.94
C MET A 76 -3.50 -29.72 -1.37
N LYS A 77 -4.59 -29.51 -2.08
CA LYS A 77 -5.94 -29.90 -1.68
C LYS A 77 -6.09 -31.42 -1.46
N THR A 78 -5.27 -32.23 -2.15
CA THR A 78 -5.30 -33.71 -2.07
C THR A 78 -4.54 -34.27 -0.88
N HIS A 79 -3.82 -33.45 -0.11
CA HIS A 79 -2.92 -33.86 0.96
C HIS A 79 -3.41 -33.50 2.37
N GLU A 80 -4.70 -33.57 2.64
CA GLU A 80 -5.30 -33.29 3.96
C GLU A 80 -5.01 -31.88 4.54
N ASN A 81 -4.46 -30.98 3.72
CA ASN A 81 -4.23 -29.61 4.14
C ASN A 81 -5.54 -28.79 4.08
N HIS A 82 -6.16 -28.61 5.22
CA HIS A 82 -7.36 -27.81 5.33
C HIS A 82 -7.04 -26.33 5.40
N VAL A 83 -7.23 -25.61 4.31
CA VAL A 83 -7.05 -24.13 4.20
C VAL A 83 -8.37 -23.37 4.21
N GLY A 84 -9.45 -24.00 4.67
CA GLY A 84 -10.82 -23.46 4.59
C GLY A 84 -11.46 -23.71 3.21
N THR A 85 -12.74 -23.37 3.11
CA THR A 85 -13.54 -23.67 1.91
C THR A 85 -13.74 -22.46 1.01
N TYR A 86 -14.07 -21.29 1.57
CA TYR A 86 -14.44 -20.11 0.79
C TYR A 86 -13.23 -19.37 0.17
N HIS A 87 -12.20 -19.15 0.96
CA HIS A 87 -11.02 -18.36 0.56
C HIS A 87 -9.86 -19.22 0.06
N SER A 88 -10.10 -20.50 -0.22
CA SER A 88 -9.09 -21.32 -0.90
C SER A 88 -8.95 -20.91 -2.35
N LEU A 89 -7.71 -20.83 -2.85
CA LEU A 89 -7.44 -20.41 -4.23
C LEU A 89 -8.19 -21.27 -5.27
N PRO A 90 -8.30 -22.60 -5.12
CA PRO A 90 -9.12 -23.42 -6.03
C PRO A 90 -10.59 -23.04 -6.03
N SER A 91 -11.18 -22.73 -4.86
CA SER A 91 -12.58 -22.30 -4.76
C SER A 91 -12.80 -20.96 -5.44
N LEU A 92 -11.93 -19.98 -5.17
CA LEU A 92 -11.98 -18.66 -5.80
C LEU A 92 -11.86 -18.77 -7.32
N PHE A 93 -10.91 -19.56 -7.81
CA PHE A 93 -10.69 -19.72 -9.25
C PHE A 93 -11.85 -20.39 -9.97
N LYS A 94 -12.43 -21.46 -9.40
CA LYS A 94 -13.62 -22.14 -9.93
C LYS A 94 -14.80 -21.19 -10.13
N ASN A 95 -14.98 -20.23 -9.22
CA ASN A 95 -16.05 -19.24 -9.33
C ASN A 95 -15.65 -18.11 -10.31
N PHE A 96 -14.37 -17.68 -10.29
CA PHE A 96 -13.83 -16.69 -11.22
C PHE A 96 -14.06 -17.07 -12.69
N GLU A 97 -13.87 -18.34 -13.07
CA GLU A 97 -14.12 -18.84 -14.43
C GLU A 97 -15.59 -18.68 -14.87
N LYS A 98 -16.50 -18.53 -13.94
CA LYS A 98 -17.94 -18.30 -14.19
C LYS A 98 -18.35 -16.83 -13.98
N TYR A 99 -17.39 -15.94 -13.72
CA TYR A 99 -17.64 -14.56 -13.31
C TYR A 99 -18.45 -14.45 -12.00
N GLU A 100 -18.21 -15.37 -11.09
CA GLU A 100 -18.87 -15.50 -9.79
C GLU A 100 -17.84 -15.39 -8.65
N THR A 101 -18.36 -15.32 -7.43
CA THR A 101 -17.61 -15.45 -6.17
C THR A 101 -18.25 -16.53 -5.30
N PRO A 102 -17.53 -17.16 -4.36
CA PRO A 102 -18.12 -18.19 -3.48
C PRO A 102 -19.31 -17.68 -2.65
N GLU A 103 -19.31 -16.38 -2.33
CA GLU A 103 -20.40 -15.69 -1.61
C GLU A 103 -20.85 -14.48 -2.41
N THR A 104 -21.98 -13.87 -2.00
CA THR A 104 -22.45 -12.63 -2.63
C THR A 104 -21.40 -11.52 -2.52
N PRO A 105 -20.88 -11.01 -3.64
CA PRO A 105 -19.81 -10.03 -3.61
C PRO A 105 -20.34 -8.62 -3.36
N ASN A 106 -19.44 -7.72 -2.94
CA ASN A 106 -19.70 -6.29 -2.97
C ASN A 106 -19.64 -5.77 -4.43
N VAL A 107 -20.72 -5.98 -5.16
CA VAL A 107 -20.83 -5.65 -6.60
C VAL A 107 -20.54 -4.16 -6.85
N MET A 108 -21.03 -3.27 -5.98
CA MET A 108 -20.79 -1.83 -6.11
C MET A 108 -19.29 -1.52 -6.02
N ALA A 109 -18.57 -2.11 -5.05
CA ALA A 109 -17.13 -1.90 -4.92
C ALA A 109 -16.36 -2.46 -6.13
N ILE A 110 -16.78 -3.60 -6.68
CA ILE A 110 -16.17 -4.16 -7.91
C ILE A 110 -16.37 -3.21 -9.10
N TYR A 111 -17.59 -2.69 -9.28
CA TYR A 111 -17.88 -1.72 -10.34
C TYR A 111 -17.04 -0.44 -10.20
N VAL A 112 -17.01 0.13 -8.99
CA VAL A 112 -16.23 1.35 -8.70
C VAL A 112 -14.73 1.10 -8.91
N LEU A 113 -14.21 -0.07 -8.51
CA LEU A 113 -12.80 -0.42 -8.77
C LEU A 113 -12.50 -0.41 -10.27
N GLY A 114 -13.39 -0.96 -11.09
CA GLY A 114 -13.26 -0.89 -12.55
C GLY A 114 -13.14 0.55 -13.05
N LYS A 115 -14.00 1.45 -12.56
CA LYS A 115 -13.98 2.87 -12.94
C LYS A 115 -12.72 3.59 -12.45
N VAL A 116 -12.29 3.35 -11.22
CA VAL A 116 -11.03 3.89 -10.71
C VAL A 116 -9.84 3.39 -11.55
N ALA A 117 -9.80 2.11 -11.90
CA ALA A 117 -8.74 1.55 -12.75
C ALA A 117 -8.73 2.19 -14.15
N GLU A 118 -9.91 2.41 -14.77
CA GLU A 118 -10.04 3.13 -16.04
C GLU A 118 -9.45 4.55 -15.93
N ASP A 119 -9.74 5.28 -14.87
CA ASP A 119 -9.25 6.65 -14.68
C ASP A 119 -7.75 6.70 -14.40
N LEU A 120 -7.23 5.77 -13.59
CA LEU A 120 -5.79 5.63 -13.37
C LEU A 120 -5.05 5.29 -14.66
N ASN A 121 -5.62 4.44 -15.51
CA ASN A 121 -5.06 4.11 -16.83
C ASN A 121 -5.06 5.31 -17.78
N LYS A 122 -6.08 6.16 -17.76
CA LYS A 122 -6.10 7.43 -18.56
C LYS A 122 -4.98 8.37 -18.13
N ILE A 123 -4.69 8.48 -16.83
CA ILE A 123 -3.58 9.28 -16.30
C ILE A 123 -2.23 8.68 -16.70
N GLY A 124 -2.16 7.35 -16.74
CA GLY A 124 -0.98 6.57 -17.04
C GLY A 124 -0.10 6.31 -15.82
N ILE A 125 0.34 5.06 -15.68
CA ILE A 125 1.06 4.58 -14.50
C ILE A 125 2.37 5.33 -14.23
N GLU A 126 3.12 5.68 -15.27
CA GLU A 126 4.37 6.43 -15.12
C GLU A 126 4.14 7.85 -14.59
N THR A 127 3.05 8.48 -15.00
CA THR A 127 2.64 9.80 -14.47
C THR A 127 2.30 9.70 -13.00
N LEU A 128 1.52 8.68 -12.61
CA LEU A 128 1.16 8.41 -11.21
C LEU A 128 2.38 8.14 -10.34
N ARG A 129 3.35 7.38 -10.83
CA ARG A 129 4.63 7.12 -10.14
C ARG A 129 5.39 8.42 -9.89
N LYS A 130 5.61 9.22 -10.93
CA LYS A 130 6.31 10.53 -10.84
C LYS A 130 5.62 11.49 -9.87
N GLN A 131 4.28 11.55 -9.88
CA GLN A 131 3.52 12.37 -8.94
C GLN A 131 3.69 11.87 -7.50
N THR A 132 3.65 10.56 -7.27
CA THR A 132 3.85 9.96 -5.95
C THR A 132 5.25 10.25 -5.42
N GLU A 133 6.27 10.08 -6.25
CA GLU A 133 7.67 10.36 -5.92
C GLU A 133 7.91 11.84 -5.60
N LYS A 134 7.35 12.75 -6.40
CA LYS A 134 7.44 14.18 -6.15
C LYS A 134 6.87 14.54 -4.77
N LYS A 135 5.68 14.07 -4.45
CA LYS A 135 5.02 14.32 -3.16
C LYS A 135 5.80 13.69 -1.98
N ALA A 136 6.28 12.45 -2.14
CA ALA A 136 7.11 11.79 -1.14
C ALA A 136 8.41 12.55 -0.88
N LYS A 137 9.09 13.00 -1.94
CA LYS A 137 10.30 13.81 -1.84
C LYS A 137 10.07 15.07 -1.01
N MET A 138 9.00 15.81 -1.28
CA MET A 138 8.66 17.02 -0.52
C MET A 138 8.47 16.73 0.98
N LEU A 139 7.77 15.64 1.32
CA LEU A 139 7.55 15.26 2.70
C LEU A 139 8.83 14.82 3.41
N TYR A 140 9.70 14.06 2.74
CA TYR A 140 10.98 13.66 3.29
C TYR A 140 11.94 14.84 3.46
N GLU A 141 12.04 15.75 2.46
CA GLU A 141 12.84 16.95 2.57
C GLU A 141 12.40 17.88 3.69
N PHE A 142 11.09 17.99 3.91
CA PHE A 142 10.53 18.72 5.04
C PHE A 142 10.94 18.06 6.37
N ALA A 143 10.74 16.75 6.49
CA ALA A 143 11.06 16.03 7.71
C ALA A 143 12.56 16.06 8.04
N GLU A 144 13.45 16.03 7.03
CA GLU A 144 14.91 16.12 7.20
C GLU A 144 15.37 17.51 7.72
N LYS A 145 14.60 18.55 7.42
CA LYS A 145 14.90 19.94 7.86
C LYS A 145 14.18 20.34 9.14
N SER A 146 13.30 19.49 9.65
CA SER A 146 12.50 19.78 10.84
C SER A 146 13.26 19.42 12.11
N ASP A 147 13.25 20.31 13.09
CA ASP A 147 13.88 20.08 14.38
C ASP A 147 13.14 19.04 15.24
N TYR A 148 11.82 18.93 15.06
CA TYR A 148 10.97 18.07 15.86
C TYR A 148 10.57 16.74 15.17
N LEU A 149 10.91 16.54 13.89
CA LEU A 149 10.67 15.28 13.18
C LEU A 149 11.99 14.53 12.93
N ASP A 150 11.88 13.22 12.92
CA ASP A 150 12.98 12.32 12.58
C ASP A 150 12.46 11.18 11.70
N ILE A 151 13.05 11.01 10.51
CA ILE A 151 12.61 9.98 9.57
C ILE A 151 12.82 8.60 10.18
N PHE A 152 11.76 7.81 10.27
CA PHE A 152 11.80 6.48 10.88
C PHE A 152 12.71 5.51 10.10
N VAL A 153 12.56 5.44 8.77
CA VAL A 153 13.38 4.59 7.92
C VAL A 153 14.63 5.35 7.50
N LYS A 154 15.75 5.04 8.14
CA LYS A 154 17.03 5.78 7.95
C LYS A 154 17.61 5.60 6.54
N ASN A 155 17.62 4.35 6.04
CA ASN A 155 18.12 4.09 4.69
C ASN A 155 17.12 4.61 3.64
N PRO A 156 17.51 5.61 2.80
CA PRO A 156 16.64 6.16 1.78
C PRO A 156 16.12 5.13 0.78
N ASP A 157 16.91 4.09 0.52
CA ASP A 157 16.57 3.01 -0.43
C ASP A 157 15.39 2.16 0.01
N HIS A 158 15.09 2.15 1.30
CA HIS A 158 14.00 1.40 1.88
C HIS A 158 12.82 2.27 2.32
N ARG A 159 12.86 3.58 2.07
CA ARG A 159 11.78 4.51 2.38
C ARG A 159 10.59 4.28 1.46
N SER A 160 9.40 4.14 2.05
CA SER A 160 8.16 4.02 1.28
C SER A 160 7.82 5.32 0.55
N GLN A 161 7.41 5.22 -0.70
CA GLN A 161 6.92 6.37 -1.46
C GLN A 161 5.43 6.66 -1.22
N THR A 162 4.70 5.72 -0.64
CA THR A 162 3.24 5.81 -0.48
C THR A 162 2.78 6.03 0.97
N VAL A 163 3.65 5.73 1.95
CA VAL A 163 3.39 5.98 3.37
C VAL A 163 4.67 6.49 4.03
N ILE A 164 4.68 7.75 4.40
CA ILE A 164 5.80 8.38 5.09
C ILE A 164 5.59 8.23 6.60
N VAL A 165 6.60 7.73 7.30
CA VAL A 165 6.58 7.60 8.77
C VAL A 165 7.73 8.38 9.36
N VAL A 166 7.39 9.24 10.33
CA VAL A 166 8.34 10.06 11.07
C VAL A 166 8.13 9.88 12.57
N ASN A 167 9.21 9.87 13.33
CA ASN A 167 9.17 9.99 14.78
C ASN A 167 9.01 11.46 15.17
N VAL A 168 8.29 11.71 16.23
CA VAL A 168 8.13 13.05 16.83
C VAL A 168 9.08 13.16 18.03
N LYS A 169 9.82 14.25 18.11
CA LYS A 169 10.71 14.61 19.23
C LYS A 169 10.05 15.70 20.06
N GLU A 170 10.12 15.58 21.38
CA GLU A 170 9.75 16.61 22.34
C GLU A 170 8.32 17.17 22.24
N LYS A 171 7.50 16.60 21.37
CA LYS A 171 6.10 16.99 21.14
C LYS A 171 5.19 15.78 21.16
N SER A 172 3.91 16.00 21.34
CA SER A 172 2.90 14.95 21.28
C SER A 172 2.44 14.74 19.83
N ALA A 173 2.50 13.48 19.35
CA ALA A 173 1.93 13.13 18.05
C ALA A 173 0.42 13.45 17.97
N ALA A 174 -0.31 13.29 19.09
CA ALA A 174 -1.73 13.58 19.16
C ALA A 174 -2.02 15.10 19.00
N ASP A 175 -1.20 15.95 19.60
CA ASP A 175 -1.37 17.41 19.47
C ASP A 175 -1.08 17.87 18.05
N ILE A 176 -0.05 17.33 17.40
CA ILE A 176 0.26 17.63 16.00
C ILE A 176 -0.89 17.19 15.08
N ILE A 177 -1.44 15.99 15.29
CA ILE A 177 -2.59 15.49 14.50
C ILE A 177 -3.79 16.44 14.66
N LYS A 178 -4.08 16.85 15.90
CA LYS A 178 -5.17 17.79 16.20
C LYS A 178 -4.95 19.15 15.55
N GLN A 179 -3.72 19.67 15.61
CA GLN A 179 -3.37 20.93 14.96
C GLN A 179 -3.55 20.85 13.44
N VAL A 180 -3.03 19.80 12.77
CA VAL A 180 -3.20 19.58 11.33
C VAL A 180 -4.68 19.51 10.96
N GLN A 181 -5.49 18.85 11.79
CA GLN A 181 -6.93 18.76 11.58
C GLN A 181 -7.60 20.13 11.65
N THR A 182 -7.20 20.95 12.61
CA THR A 182 -7.76 22.31 12.80
C THR A 182 -7.32 23.26 11.69
N ASP A 183 -6.02 23.28 11.37
CA ASP A 183 -5.42 24.26 10.46
C ASP A 183 -5.65 23.95 8.97
N ALA A 184 -5.60 22.68 8.62
CA ALA A 184 -5.63 22.25 7.23
C ALA A 184 -6.88 21.42 6.87
N ASN A 185 -7.75 21.13 7.85
CA ASN A 185 -8.88 20.21 7.71
C ASN A 185 -8.46 18.83 7.15
N MET A 186 -7.31 18.34 7.61
CA MET A 186 -6.72 17.07 7.19
C MET A 186 -6.51 16.15 8.38
N ILE A 187 -6.56 14.83 8.14
CA ILE A 187 -6.28 13.83 9.15
C ILE A 187 -5.02 13.06 8.72
N ILE A 188 -3.98 13.11 9.54
CA ILE A 188 -2.82 12.25 9.45
C ILE A 188 -2.88 11.17 10.54
N GLY A 189 -2.24 10.03 10.31
CA GLY A 189 -2.31 8.90 11.24
C GLY A 189 -1.25 8.98 12.34
N SER A 190 -1.57 8.46 13.51
CA SER A 190 -0.57 8.15 14.56
C SER A 190 0.20 6.85 14.23
N GLY A 191 1.24 6.54 14.97
CA GLY A 191 1.91 5.25 14.95
C GLY A 191 1.00 4.07 15.30
N TYR A 192 1.56 2.86 15.29
CA TYR A 192 0.87 1.65 15.73
C TYR A 192 1.51 1.07 16.99
N GLY A 193 0.69 0.44 17.84
CA GLY A 193 1.16 -0.20 19.08
C GLY A 193 1.94 0.79 19.93
N ASP A 194 3.13 0.42 20.33
CA ASP A 194 4.01 1.24 21.21
C ASP A 194 4.47 2.56 20.58
N PHE A 195 4.32 2.73 19.26
CA PHE A 195 4.66 3.96 18.56
C PHE A 195 3.49 4.94 18.40
N LYS A 196 2.32 4.64 19.00
CA LYS A 196 1.10 5.42 18.79
C LYS A 196 1.30 6.89 19.13
N ASP A 197 2.01 7.17 20.21
CA ASP A 197 2.15 8.52 20.76
C ASP A 197 3.41 9.25 20.26
N THR A 198 4.29 8.53 19.55
CA THR A 198 5.61 9.03 19.15
C THR A 198 5.83 9.07 17.65
N GLN A 199 4.86 8.62 16.84
CA GLN A 199 4.99 8.61 15.37
C GLN A 199 3.81 9.25 14.67
N LEU A 200 4.10 9.88 13.54
CA LEU A 200 3.11 10.30 12.55
C LEU A 200 3.24 9.42 11.30
N ARG A 201 2.11 9.12 10.70
CA ARG A 201 2.01 8.40 9.42
C ARG A 201 1.25 9.24 8.42
N ILE A 202 1.91 9.62 7.35
CA ILE A 202 1.36 10.46 6.31
C ILE A 202 1.10 9.57 5.08
N ALA A 203 -0.16 9.46 4.70
CA ALA A 203 -0.56 8.76 3.48
C ALA A 203 -0.26 9.65 2.26
N ASN A 204 0.50 9.10 1.32
CA ASN A 204 0.83 9.72 0.03
C ASN A 204 0.22 8.92 -1.12
N PHE A 205 -1.07 8.65 -1.01
CA PHE A 205 -1.82 7.87 -2.00
C PHE A 205 -2.18 8.71 -3.23
N ASN A 206 -2.62 8.05 -4.30
CA ASN A 206 -2.99 8.73 -5.54
C ASN A 206 -4.14 9.73 -5.37
N ALA A 207 -5.07 9.45 -4.44
CA ALA A 207 -6.18 10.35 -4.12
C ALA A 207 -5.74 11.65 -3.42
N VAL A 208 -4.51 11.70 -2.89
CA VAL A 208 -3.94 12.90 -2.26
C VAL A 208 -3.20 13.71 -3.33
N ASN A 209 -3.67 14.91 -3.63
CA ASN A 209 -3.04 15.77 -4.64
C ASN A 209 -1.86 16.59 -4.09
N LEU A 210 -1.11 17.24 -4.98
CA LEU A 210 0.07 18.02 -4.62
C LEU A 210 -0.27 19.19 -3.68
N GLY A 211 -1.34 19.92 -3.95
CA GLY A 211 -1.75 21.06 -3.11
C GLY A 211 -2.12 20.66 -1.69
N GLN A 212 -2.66 19.45 -1.49
CA GLN A 212 -2.90 18.92 -0.16
C GLN A 212 -1.59 18.60 0.59
N ILE A 213 -0.56 18.10 -0.09
CA ILE A 213 0.75 17.89 0.52
C ILE A 213 1.41 19.24 0.88
N GLU A 214 1.31 20.25 0.02
CA GLU A 214 1.78 21.59 0.30
C GLU A 214 1.09 22.19 1.51
N ALA A 215 -0.24 22.13 1.57
CA ALA A 215 -1.02 22.62 2.73
C ALA A 215 -0.68 21.86 4.02
N LEU A 216 -0.48 20.56 3.95
CA LEU A 216 -0.03 19.77 5.09
C LEU A 216 1.34 20.24 5.60
N ILE A 217 2.30 20.44 4.71
CA ILE A 217 3.65 20.92 5.07
C ILE A 217 3.55 22.32 5.71
N GLU A 218 2.74 23.23 5.17
CA GLU A 218 2.54 24.56 5.77
C GLU A 218 1.90 24.49 7.16
N SER A 219 0.98 23.58 7.40
CA SER A 219 0.43 23.34 8.74
C SER A 219 1.50 22.77 9.69
N LEU A 220 2.31 21.81 9.22
CA LEU A 220 3.38 21.21 10.02
C LEU A 220 4.51 22.20 10.36
N LYS A 221 4.74 23.24 9.57
CA LYS A 221 5.71 24.32 9.89
C LYS A 221 5.31 25.19 11.06
N LYS A 222 4.02 25.20 11.43
CA LYS A 222 3.51 26.01 12.53
C LYS A 222 3.56 25.27 13.88
N VAL A 223 3.92 23.99 13.86
CA VAL A 223 4.12 23.18 15.05
C VAL A 223 5.42 23.59 15.74
#